data_31b15e60339a4e30f8c89562f69ba117
#
_entry.id   31b15e60339a4e30f8c89562f69ba117
#
_cell.length_a   1.000
_cell.length_b   1.000
_cell.length_c   1.000
_cell.angle_alpha   90.00
_cell.angle_beta   90.00
_cell.angle_gamma   90.00
#
_symmetry.space_group_name_H-M   'P 1'
#
loop_
_entity.id
_entity.type
_entity.pdbx_description
1 polymer ?
#
loop_
_entity_poly.entity_id
_entity_poly.type
_entity_poly.pdbx_seq_one_letter_code
_entity_poly.pdbx_strand_id
1 'polypeptide(L)' 'MNTTYISDGEVSLEQAQELVGGYVTYVPIPSRPDSQMFCDEEGLLKELPVNKEASELAQQTIVGNVIVLSGGARWK' A
#
# COMPACT_ATOMS: atom_id res chain seq x y z
N MET A 1 5.79 7.82 8.02
CA MET A 1 4.68 7.34 7.18
C MET A 1 4.23 5.98 7.65
N ASN A 2 2.94 5.69 7.50
CA ASN A 2 2.34 4.50 8.08
C ASN A 2 2.05 3.43 7.04
N THR A 3 2.21 2.17 7.47
CA THR A 3 1.76 1.01 6.71
C THR A 3 0.58 0.40 7.45
N THR A 4 -0.57 0.35 6.79
CA THR A 4 -1.80 -0.20 7.37
C THR A 4 -2.04 -1.59 6.83
N TYR A 5 -2.14 -2.58 7.70
CA TYR A 5 -2.39 -3.98 7.32
C TYR A 5 -3.85 -4.30 7.54
N ILE A 6 -4.51 -4.82 6.51
CA ILE A 6 -5.91 -5.21 6.58
C ILE A 6 -6.03 -6.65 6.07
N SER A 7 -6.47 -7.56 6.93
CA SER A 7 -6.54 -8.98 6.61
C SER A 7 -7.97 -9.52 6.48
N ASP A 8 -8.97 -8.70 6.79
CA ASP A 8 -10.36 -9.15 6.83
C ASP A 8 -11.29 -8.03 6.41
N GLY A 9 -12.46 -8.40 5.90
CA GLY A 9 -13.48 -7.44 5.47
C GLY A 9 -13.26 -6.94 4.06
N GLU A 10 -14.10 -6.01 3.64
CA GLU A 10 -14.00 -5.40 2.33
C GLU A 10 -13.39 -4.00 2.44
N VAL A 11 -12.46 -3.70 1.54
CA VAL A 11 -11.86 -2.38 1.45
C VAL A 11 -12.28 -1.77 0.13
N SER A 12 -13.03 -0.66 0.19
CA SER A 12 -13.44 0.05 -1.01
C SER A 12 -12.27 0.86 -1.57
N LEU A 13 -12.37 1.21 -2.85
CA LEU A 13 -11.38 2.10 -3.47
C LEU A 13 -11.30 3.43 -2.72
N GLU A 14 -12.44 3.97 -2.29
CA GLU A 14 -12.47 5.23 -1.54
C GLU A 14 -11.71 5.11 -0.22
N GLN A 15 -11.90 4.01 0.52
CA GLN A 15 -11.18 3.79 1.77
C GLN A 15 -9.68 3.68 1.53
N ALA A 16 -9.29 2.95 0.48
CA ALA A 16 -7.88 2.82 0.13
C ALA A 16 -7.27 4.18 -0.21
N GLN A 17 -7.97 4.98 -0.98
CA GLN A 17 -7.50 6.32 -1.35
C GLN A 17 -7.36 7.23 -0.14
N GLU A 18 -8.29 7.14 0.82
CA GLU A 18 -8.22 7.93 2.05
C GLU A 18 -7.00 7.52 2.90
N LEU A 19 -6.77 6.22 3.03
CA LEU A 19 -5.65 5.71 3.84
C LEU A 19 -4.30 6.04 3.21
N VAL A 20 -4.22 5.98 1.90
CA VAL A 20 -2.99 6.26 1.16
C VAL A 20 -2.79 7.77 0.95
N GLY A 21 -3.88 8.51 0.81
CA GLY A 21 -3.83 9.95 0.61
C GLY A 21 -3.85 10.39 -0.85
N GLY A 22 -4.28 9.50 -1.76
CA GLY A 22 -4.35 9.80 -3.18
C GLY A 22 -4.73 8.58 -3.98
N TYR A 23 -4.57 8.65 -5.29
CA TYR A 23 -4.79 7.51 -6.16
C TYR A 23 -3.82 6.39 -5.84
N VAL A 24 -4.31 5.16 -5.84
CA VAL A 24 -3.50 4.00 -5.45
C VAL A 24 -2.95 3.26 -6.65
N THR A 25 -1.74 2.73 -6.49
CA THR A 25 -1.14 1.84 -7.46
C THR A 25 -0.69 0.56 -6.76
N TYR A 26 -0.77 -0.57 -7.47
CA TYR A 26 -0.39 -1.86 -6.93
C TYR A 26 1.13 -2.04 -6.96
N VAL A 27 1.66 -2.56 -5.84
CA VAL A 27 3.08 -2.89 -5.73
C VAL A 27 3.19 -4.32 -5.21
N PRO A 28 3.84 -5.23 -5.94
CA PRO A 28 3.99 -6.60 -5.46
C PRO A 28 4.93 -6.68 -4.27
N ILE A 29 4.66 -7.64 -3.38
CA ILE A 29 5.53 -7.95 -2.25
C ILE A 29 6.15 -9.31 -2.54
N PRO A 30 7.44 -9.37 -2.94
CA PRO A 30 8.05 -10.63 -3.39
C PRO A 30 7.99 -11.75 -2.35
N SER A 31 8.17 -11.44 -1.07
CA SER A 31 8.15 -12.44 -0.01
C SER A 31 6.74 -12.83 0.44
N ARG A 32 5.71 -12.13 -0.03
CA ARG A 32 4.31 -12.36 0.36
C ARG A 32 3.42 -12.32 -0.87
N PRO A 33 3.47 -13.35 -1.73
CA PRO A 33 2.70 -13.32 -3.00
C PRO A 33 1.20 -13.29 -2.79
N ASP A 34 0.71 -13.66 -1.60
CA ASP A 34 -0.72 -13.61 -1.28
C ASP A 34 -1.17 -12.27 -0.73
N SER A 35 -0.26 -11.32 -0.56
CA SER A 35 -0.59 -9.98 -0.07
C SER A 35 -0.50 -8.96 -1.19
N GLN A 36 -1.27 -7.89 -1.06
CA GLN A 36 -1.32 -6.82 -2.05
C GLN A 36 -0.96 -5.51 -1.36
N MET A 37 0.06 -4.82 -1.87
CA MET A 37 0.40 -3.49 -1.38
C MET A 37 -0.13 -2.44 -2.36
N PHE A 38 -0.66 -1.35 -1.82
CA PHE A 38 -1.08 -0.19 -2.61
C PHE A 38 -0.47 1.06 -2.02
N CYS A 39 0.15 1.85 -2.86
CA CYS A 39 0.77 3.11 -2.45
C CYS A 39 0.26 4.26 -3.32
N ASP A 40 0.65 5.48 -2.99
CA ASP A 40 0.24 6.67 -3.73
C ASP A 40 0.92 6.67 -5.10
N GLU A 41 0.11 6.66 -6.15
CA GLU A 41 0.60 6.70 -7.53
C GLU A 41 1.47 7.93 -7.80
N GLU A 42 1.18 9.03 -7.12
CA GLU A 42 1.89 10.30 -7.29
C GLU A 42 2.81 10.64 -6.12
N GLY A 43 3.17 9.63 -5.31
CA GLY A 43 3.96 9.86 -4.09
C GLY A 43 5.27 10.58 -4.33
N LEU A 44 5.99 10.23 -5.41
CA LEU A 44 7.26 10.89 -5.73
C LEU A 44 7.05 12.33 -6.17
N LEU A 45 5.98 12.61 -6.91
CA LEU A 45 5.65 13.98 -7.33
C LEU A 45 5.28 14.85 -6.14
N LYS A 46 4.68 14.27 -5.13
CA LYS A 46 4.30 14.96 -3.89
C LYS A 46 5.45 15.08 -2.90
N GLU A 47 6.60 14.51 -3.23
CA GLU A 47 7.79 14.51 -2.37
C GLU A 47 7.50 13.94 -0.98
N LEU A 48 6.70 12.87 -0.91
CA LEU A 48 6.36 12.24 0.35
C LEU A 48 7.59 11.55 0.97
N PRO A 49 7.68 11.50 2.30
CA PRO A 49 8.79 10.81 2.97
C PRO A 49 8.83 9.32 2.64
N VAL A 50 10.01 8.74 2.68
CA VAL A 50 10.19 7.30 2.48
C VAL A 50 9.47 6.53 3.57
N ASN A 51 8.67 5.54 3.15
CA ASN A 51 8.07 4.58 4.06
C ASN A 51 9.02 3.39 4.16
N LYS A 52 9.79 3.35 5.23
CA LYS A 52 10.85 2.37 5.39
C LYS A 52 10.31 0.93 5.43
N GLU A 53 9.25 0.71 6.17
CA GLU A 53 8.64 -0.62 6.29
C GLU A 53 8.11 -1.11 4.93
N ALA A 54 7.38 -0.27 4.23
CA ALA A 54 6.84 -0.62 2.92
C ALA A 54 7.95 -0.86 1.90
N SER A 55 9.01 -0.07 1.97
CA SER A 55 10.17 -0.22 1.08
C SER A 55 10.86 -1.56 1.28
N GLU A 56 10.99 -2.00 2.53
CA GLU A 56 11.57 -3.30 2.84
C GLU A 56 10.69 -4.43 2.31
N LEU A 57 9.38 -4.34 2.49
CA LEU A 57 8.44 -5.35 2.00
C LEU A 57 8.46 -5.43 0.47
N ALA A 58 8.47 -4.30 -0.20
CA ALA A 58 8.41 -4.24 -1.66
C ALA A 58 9.77 -4.47 -2.33
N GLN A 59 10.85 -4.38 -1.55
CA GLN A 59 12.23 -4.46 -2.04
C GLN A 59 12.51 -3.37 -3.08
N GLN A 60 11.93 -2.21 -2.87
CA GLN A 60 12.15 -1.01 -3.68
C GLN A 60 11.71 0.21 -2.86
N THR A 61 12.15 1.39 -3.24
CA THR A 61 11.79 2.61 -2.52
C THR A 61 10.31 2.92 -2.65
N ILE A 62 9.62 2.94 -1.53
CA ILE A 62 8.21 3.31 -1.44
C ILE A 62 8.07 4.54 -0.54
N VAL A 63 7.28 5.49 -0.96
CA VAL A 63 7.07 6.75 -0.21
C VAL A 63 5.62 6.89 0.20
N GLY A 64 5.38 7.56 1.32
CA GLY A 64 4.05 7.88 1.80
C GLY A 64 3.38 6.75 2.56
N ASN A 65 2.11 6.95 2.87
CA ASN A 65 1.29 5.93 3.52
C ASN A 65 0.92 4.84 2.53
N VAL A 66 0.93 3.60 3.00
CA VAL A 66 0.54 2.46 2.16
C VAL A 66 -0.44 1.58 2.91
N ILE A 67 -1.17 0.76 2.15
CA ILE A 67 -2.00 -0.30 2.71
C ILE A 67 -1.49 -1.64 2.18
N VAL A 68 -1.61 -2.67 3.01
CA VAL A 68 -1.30 -4.04 2.63
C VAL A 68 -2.53 -4.89 2.90
N LEU A 69 -3.10 -5.43 1.85
CA LEU A 69 -4.29 -6.26 1.93
C LEU A 69 -3.90 -7.74 1.85
N SER A 70 -4.48 -8.54 2.74
CA SER A 70 -4.24 -9.98 2.76
C SER A 70 -5.55 -10.71 3.09
N GLY A 71 -5.56 -12.03 2.90
CA GLY A 71 -6.74 -12.83 3.22
C GLY A 71 -7.99 -12.33 2.53
N GLY A 72 -9.07 -12.18 3.28
CA GLY A 72 -10.37 -11.74 2.77
C GLY A 72 -10.42 -10.28 2.31
N ALA A 73 -9.44 -9.47 2.68
CA ALA A 73 -9.40 -8.06 2.30
C ALA A 73 -8.79 -7.83 0.91
N ARG A 74 -8.18 -8.84 0.31
CA ARG A 74 -7.54 -8.69 -1.00
C ARG A 74 -8.54 -8.32 -2.09
N TRP A 75 -8.10 -7.47 -3.00
CA TRP A 75 -8.88 -7.18 -4.20
C TRP A 75 -8.64 -8.26 -5.25
N LYS A 76 -9.67 -8.55 -5.98
CA LYS A 76 -9.61 -9.56 -7.06
C LYS A 76 -9.19 -8.93 -8.38
#